data_540ccc88a51694b1d9e4482464a15f9c
#
_entry.id   540ccc88a51694b1d9e4482464a15f9c
#
_cell.length_a   1.000
_cell.length_b   1.000
_cell.length_c   1.000
_cell.angle_alpha   90.00
_cell.angle_beta   90.00
_cell.angle_gamma   90.00
#
_symmetry.space_group_name_H-M   'P 1'
#
loop_
_entity.id
_entity.type
_entity.pdbx_description
1 polymer ?
#
loop_
_entity_poly.entity_id
_entity_poly.type
_entity_poly.pdbx_seq_one_letter_code
_entity_poly.pdbx_strand_id
1 'polypeptide(L)'
;MPTILIYKGWRVFFFANEGNEPIHVHCKKGSAIAKFWIYPYEYDIKKEYVRRMTKTQEREIRKILFTHLDDIVKAWNSFKEKKNE
;
A
#
# COMPACT_ATOMS: atom_id res chain seq x y z
N MET A 1 5.88 -5.85 -10.89
CA MET A 1 5.28 -5.07 -9.80
C MET A 1 5.84 -5.53 -8.46
N PRO A 2 6.51 -4.65 -7.74
CA PRO A 2 7.01 -5.04 -6.42
C PRO A 2 5.87 -5.31 -5.45
N THR A 3 5.85 -6.52 -4.90
CA THR A 3 4.89 -6.90 -3.87
C THR A 3 5.54 -6.67 -2.51
N ILE A 4 4.87 -5.88 -1.67
CA ILE A 4 5.37 -5.57 -0.34
C ILE A 4 4.95 -6.64 0.64
N LEU A 5 3.69 -7.09 0.54
CA LEU A 5 3.09 -7.95 1.54
C LEU A 5 1.97 -8.79 0.91
N ILE A 6 1.91 -10.06 1.32
CA ILE A 6 0.76 -10.93 1.04
C ILE A 6 0.28 -11.44 2.39
N TYR A 7 -0.96 -11.13 2.73
CA TYR A 7 -1.48 -11.45 4.06
C TYR A 7 -3.00 -11.59 4.03
N LYS A 8 -3.51 -12.70 4.49
CA LYS A 8 -4.96 -12.99 4.57
C LYS A 8 -5.69 -12.78 3.24
N GLY A 9 -5.05 -13.17 2.14
CA GLY A 9 -5.63 -13.00 0.81
C GLY A 9 -5.44 -11.63 0.20
N TRP A 10 -4.92 -10.67 0.96
CA TRP A 10 -4.60 -9.35 0.47
C TRP A 10 -3.20 -9.32 -0.13
N ARG A 11 -3.06 -8.61 -1.24
CA ARG A 11 -1.77 -8.28 -1.81
C ARG A 11 -1.58 -6.77 -1.73
N VAL A 12 -0.50 -6.35 -1.11
CA VAL A 12 -0.12 -4.93 -1.01
C VAL A 12 1.12 -4.73 -1.87
N PHE A 13 1.05 -3.77 -2.80
CA PHE A 13 2.10 -3.60 -3.79
C PHE A 13 2.14 -2.15 -4.28
N PHE A 14 3.19 -1.81 -5.03
CA PHE A 14 3.26 -0.55 -5.77
C PHE A 14 3.79 -0.81 -7.18
N PHE A 15 3.46 0.07 -8.11
CA PHE A 15 3.89 -0.07 -9.52
C PHE A 15 5.30 0.48 -9.68
N ALA A 16 6.06 -0.14 -10.60
CA ALA A 16 7.49 0.15 -10.75
C ALA A 16 7.79 1.56 -11.27
N ASN A 17 6.84 2.22 -11.93
CA ASN A 17 7.06 3.50 -12.58
C ASN A 17 6.39 4.68 -11.88
N GLU A 18 6.13 4.58 -10.58
CA GLU A 18 5.45 5.63 -9.83
C GLU A 18 6.40 6.48 -8.97
N GLY A 19 7.63 6.65 -9.43
CA GLY A 19 8.69 7.24 -8.62
C GLY A 19 8.54 8.71 -8.24
N ASN A 20 7.69 9.48 -8.94
CA ASN A 20 7.53 10.91 -8.66
C ASN A 20 6.35 11.22 -7.75
N GLU A 21 5.57 10.21 -7.37
CA GLU A 21 4.45 10.42 -6.48
C GLU A 21 4.85 10.22 -5.01
N PRO A 22 4.12 10.84 -4.08
CA PRO A 22 4.31 10.52 -2.66
C PRO A 22 4.08 9.04 -2.39
N ILE A 23 4.52 8.57 -1.23
CA ILE A 23 4.38 7.16 -0.87
C ILE A 23 2.91 6.74 -0.95
N HIS A 24 2.66 5.64 -1.66
CA HIS A 24 1.32 5.08 -1.73
C HIS A 24 1.41 3.59 -1.98
N VAL A 25 0.31 2.89 -1.73
CA VAL A 25 0.22 1.45 -1.97
C VAL A 25 -1.08 1.12 -2.68
N HIS A 26 -1.02 0.06 -3.46
CA HIS A 26 -2.20 -0.56 -4.06
C HIS A 26 -2.50 -1.84 -3.29
N CYS A 27 -3.78 -2.12 -3.09
CA CYS A 27 -4.21 -3.29 -2.35
C CYS A 27 -5.23 -4.05 -3.18
N LYS A 28 -5.11 -5.37 -3.19
CA LYS A 28 -6.02 -6.22 -3.97
C LYS A 28 -6.37 -7.48 -3.20
N LYS A 29 -7.65 -7.83 -3.21
CA LYS A 29 -8.16 -9.10 -2.71
C LYS A 29 -9.33 -9.53 -3.59
N GLY A 30 -9.13 -10.57 -4.43
CA GLY A 30 -10.13 -10.94 -5.42
C GLY A 30 -10.39 -9.79 -6.38
N SER A 31 -11.63 -9.33 -6.48
CA SER A 31 -11.98 -8.18 -7.30
C SER A 31 -11.95 -6.85 -6.55
N ALA A 32 -11.73 -6.87 -5.23
CA ALA A 32 -11.62 -5.65 -4.43
C ALA A 32 -10.26 -4.99 -4.67
N ILE A 33 -10.26 -3.71 -4.95
CA ILE A 33 -9.02 -2.95 -5.16
C ILE A 33 -9.10 -1.62 -4.43
N ALA A 34 -7.93 -1.11 -4.04
CA ALA A 34 -7.83 0.16 -3.34
C ALA A 34 -6.47 0.79 -3.54
N LYS A 35 -6.41 2.11 -3.36
CA LYS A 35 -5.16 2.85 -3.32
C LYS A 35 -5.19 3.74 -2.08
N PHE A 36 -4.10 3.70 -1.30
CA PHE A 36 -3.95 4.51 -0.09
C PHE A 36 -2.66 5.29 -0.14
N TRP A 37 -2.73 6.57 0.25
CA TRP A 37 -1.54 7.40 0.48
C TRP A 37 -1.00 7.11 1.87
N ILE A 38 0.33 7.06 1.99
CA ILE A 38 1.02 6.75 3.25
C ILE A 38 1.70 8.00 3.77
N TYR A 39 1.45 8.33 5.03
CA TYR A 39 2.03 9.49 5.71
C TYR A 39 2.89 8.99 6.88
N PRO A 40 4.18 8.66 6.61
CA PRO A 40 5.01 8.00 7.64
C PRO A 40 5.26 8.86 8.88
N TYR A 41 5.39 10.17 8.69
CA TYR A 41 5.68 11.05 9.83
C TYR A 41 4.47 11.23 10.75
N GLU A 42 3.28 11.18 10.20
CA GLU A 42 2.04 11.26 10.98
C GLU A 42 1.56 9.89 11.42
N TYR A 43 2.21 8.84 10.97
CA TYR A 43 1.78 7.46 11.17
C TYR A 43 0.32 7.28 10.76
N ASP A 44 0.01 7.70 9.56
CA ASP A 44 -1.37 7.73 9.06
C ASP A 44 -1.44 7.28 7.60
N ILE A 45 -2.65 6.95 7.17
CA ILE A 45 -2.93 6.60 5.78
C ILE A 45 -4.19 7.35 5.34
N LYS A 46 -4.29 7.61 4.04
CA LYS A 46 -5.46 8.30 3.49
C LYS A 46 -5.92 7.59 2.24
N LYS A 47 -7.20 7.27 2.19
CA LYS A 47 -7.81 6.58 1.06
C LYS A 47 -7.83 7.48 -0.18
N GLU A 48 -7.29 6.98 -1.30
CA GLU A 48 -7.46 7.61 -2.60
C GLU A 48 -8.72 7.08 -3.27
N TYR A 49 -8.86 5.75 -3.34
CA TYR A 49 -10.09 5.13 -3.82
C TYR A 49 -10.19 3.69 -3.31
N VAL A 50 -11.42 3.20 -3.28
CA VAL A 50 -11.70 1.77 -3.10
C VAL A 50 -12.77 1.38 -4.12
N ARG A 51 -12.69 0.15 -4.65
CA ARG A 51 -13.63 -0.38 -5.61
C ARG A 51 -13.95 -1.83 -5.30
N ARG A 52 -15.23 -2.19 -5.42
CA ARG A 52 -15.70 -3.56 -5.20
C ARG A 52 -15.28 -4.09 -3.85
N MET A 53 -15.38 -3.24 -2.84
CA MET A 53 -14.90 -3.54 -1.50
C MET A 53 -16.00 -3.24 -0.50
N THR A 54 -16.25 -4.20 0.40
CA THR A 54 -17.18 -3.99 1.50
C THR A 54 -16.55 -3.13 2.58
N LYS A 55 -17.37 -2.57 3.47
CA LYS A 55 -16.84 -1.80 4.60
C LYS A 55 -16.00 -2.65 5.52
N THR A 56 -16.35 -3.92 5.68
CA THR A 56 -15.56 -4.87 6.47
C THR A 56 -14.19 -5.08 5.85
N GLN A 57 -14.13 -5.25 4.52
CA GLN A 57 -12.86 -5.40 3.81
C GLN A 57 -12.02 -4.13 3.91
N GLU A 58 -12.64 -2.96 3.80
CA GLU A 58 -11.91 -1.70 3.92
C GLU A 58 -11.30 -1.57 5.31
N ARG A 59 -12.03 -1.91 6.36
CA ARG A 59 -11.51 -1.90 7.73
C ARG A 59 -10.36 -2.87 7.90
N GLU A 60 -10.50 -4.06 7.33
CA GLU A 60 -9.45 -5.09 7.39
C GLU A 60 -8.16 -4.61 6.74
N ILE A 61 -8.24 -4.08 5.52
CA ILE A 61 -7.03 -3.64 4.83
C ILE A 61 -6.39 -2.44 5.52
N ARG A 62 -7.18 -1.51 6.05
CA ARG A 62 -6.63 -0.38 6.79
C ARG A 62 -5.85 -0.85 8.01
N LYS A 63 -6.39 -1.82 8.73
CA LYS A 63 -5.71 -2.39 9.90
C LYS A 63 -4.39 -3.07 9.50
N ILE A 64 -4.40 -3.81 8.40
CA ILE A 64 -3.20 -4.45 7.88
C ILE A 64 -2.14 -3.41 7.53
N LEU A 65 -2.54 -2.32 6.86
CA LEU A 65 -1.61 -1.27 6.47
C LEU A 65 -1.00 -0.58 7.70
N PHE A 66 -1.79 -0.29 8.72
CA PHE A 66 -1.26 0.30 9.94
C PHE A 66 -0.31 -0.64 10.67
N THR A 67 -0.64 -1.92 10.73
CA THR A 67 0.20 -2.92 11.39
C THR A 67 1.57 -3.03 10.72
N HIS A 68 1.60 -2.91 9.38
CA HIS A 68 2.82 -3.10 8.60
C HIS A 68 3.38 -1.80 8.02
N LEU A 69 3.03 -0.67 8.61
CA LEU A 69 3.39 0.64 8.07
C LEU A 69 4.90 0.82 7.93
N ASP A 70 5.66 0.40 8.94
CA ASP A 70 7.12 0.51 8.90
C ASP A 70 7.71 -0.32 7.78
N ASP A 71 7.19 -1.51 7.56
CA ASP A 71 7.66 -2.38 6.48
C ASP A 71 7.35 -1.79 5.11
N ILE A 72 6.19 -1.16 4.98
CA ILE A 72 5.79 -0.49 3.74
C ILE A 72 6.74 0.66 3.42
N VAL A 73 7.06 1.48 4.42
CA VAL A 73 7.97 2.61 4.24
C VAL A 73 9.37 2.12 3.86
N LYS A 74 9.86 1.08 4.52
CA LYS A 74 11.16 0.50 4.19
C LYS A 74 11.19 -0.04 2.77
N ALA A 75 10.15 -0.74 2.35
CA ALA A 75 10.07 -1.30 1.01
C ALA A 75 10.05 -0.19 -0.05
N TRP A 76 9.30 0.88 0.21
CA TRP A 76 9.23 2.02 -0.70
C TRP A 76 10.59 2.68 -0.85
N ASN A 77 11.27 2.95 0.25
CA ASN A 77 12.58 3.60 0.23
C ASN A 77 13.63 2.74 -0.47
N SER A 78 13.62 1.44 -0.20
CA SER A 78 14.52 0.49 -0.87
C SER A 78 14.30 0.48 -2.37
N PHE A 79 13.05 0.50 -2.79
CA PHE A 79 12.70 0.51 -4.21
C PHE A 79 13.17 1.79 -4.89
N LYS A 80 12.99 2.93 -4.25
CA LYS A 80 13.45 4.22 -4.79
C LYS A 80 14.96 4.29 -4.93
N GLU A 81 15.69 3.77 -3.95
CA GLU A 81 17.15 3.73 -4.00
C GLU A 81 17.64 2.91 -5.19
N LYS A 82 17.04 1.74 -5.40
CA LYS A 82 17.41 0.88 -6.55
C LYS A 82 17.11 1.55 -7.87
N LYS A 83 16.03 2.31 -7.95
CA LYS A 83 15.64 2.98 -9.17
C LYS A 83 16.58 4.12 -9.55
N ASN A 84 17.22 4.73 -8.55
CA ASN A 84 18.14 5.85 -8.76
C ASN A 84 19.57 5.40 -9.07
N GLU A 85 19.82 4.12 -9.06
CA GLU A 85 21.08 3.55 -9.49
C GLU A 85 21.10 3.34 -10.99
#